data_807a6202747ab4c82a8641933970f581
#
_entry.id   807a6202747ab4c82a8641933970f581
#
_cell.length_a   1.000
_cell.length_b   1.000
_cell.length_c   1.000
_cell.angle_alpha   90.00
_cell.angle_beta   90.00
_cell.angle_gamma   90.00
#
_symmetry.space_group_name_H-M   'P 1'
#
loop_
_entity.id
_entity.type
_entity.pdbx_description
1 polymer ?
#
loop_
_entity_poly.entity_id
_entity_poly.type
_entity_poly.pdbx_seq_one_letter_code
_entity_poly.pdbx_strand_id
1 'polypeptide(L)'
;MRDEISSRIRRLPAGMSGGRAPDFALAVYGGAFDPPHPGHESVIRRALLCAERVALVPSHRHAFGKRMGDFELRCRWLARLARRIDPRRVYCEPIEAGLMPDRPAVYSIDLLEALAARSGLASPRIALLIGADNAAELPRFERAAELCWRVGRLGAEERRPLHSSMIRQRLREGRAVPEAWCLPEVKDELHCYGGERQAG
;
A
#
# COMPACT_ATOMS: atom_id res chain seq x y z
N MET A 1 -20.25 10.09 14.28
CA MET A 1 -18.79 9.97 14.19
C MET A 1 -18.31 8.77 13.37
N ARG A 2 -18.76 7.49 13.59
CA ARG A 2 -18.37 6.35 12.72
C ARG A 2 -18.84 6.52 11.27
N ASP A 3 -20.06 6.96 11.07
CA ASP A 3 -20.65 7.17 9.72
C ASP A 3 -20.02 8.33 8.96
N GLU A 4 -19.60 9.40 9.65
CA GLU A 4 -18.90 10.54 9.04
C GLU A 4 -17.49 10.18 8.56
N ILE A 5 -16.81 9.27 9.27
CA ILE A 5 -15.46 8.81 8.90
C ILE A 5 -15.51 8.02 7.58
N SER A 6 -16.51 7.16 7.42
CA SER A 6 -16.67 6.34 6.21
C SER A 6 -17.25 7.13 5.03
N SER A 7 -18.11 8.11 5.27
CA SER A 7 -18.78 8.88 4.21
C SER A 7 -17.86 9.76 3.37
N ARG A 8 -16.65 10.07 3.86
CA ARG A 8 -15.69 10.95 3.18
C ARG A 8 -14.61 10.20 2.39
N ILE A 9 -14.72 8.88 2.26
CA ILE A 9 -13.79 8.10 1.41
C ILE A 9 -14.21 8.29 -0.04
N ARG A 10 -13.36 8.98 -0.81
CA ARG A 10 -13.57 9.12 -2.24
C ARG A 10 -13.13 7.85 -2.96
N ARG A 11 -14.01 7.26 -3.75
CA ARG A 11 -13.67 6.10 -4.57
C ARG A 11 -12.71 6.47 -5.68
N LEU A 12 -11.72 5.62 -5.94
CA LEU A 12 -10.87 5.74 -7.11
C LEU A 12 -11.73 5.61 -8.39
N PRO A 13 -11.48 6.45 -9.41
CA PRO A 13 -12.23 6.37 -10.66
C PRO A 13 -12.03 5.01 -11.34
N ALA A 14 -13.05 4.58 -12.06
CA ALA A 14 -13.04 3.31 -12.78
C ALA A 14 -12.20 3.34 -14.06
N GLY A 15 -11.94 4.52 -14.61
CA GLY A 15 -11.22 4.74 -15.86
C GLY A 15 -10.77 6.19 -16.00
N MET A 16 -10.12 6.51 -17.13
CA MET A 16 -9.64 7.85 -17.41
C MET A 16 -10.80 8.87 -17.44
N SER A 17 -10.79 9.83 -16.53
CA SER A 17 -11.57 11.05 -16.65
C SER A 17 -10.72 12.07 -17.39
N GLY A 18 -11.20 12.52 -18.54
CA GLY A 18 -10.44 13.44 -19.38
C GLY A 18 -10.09 14.74 -18.66
N GLY A 19 -8.84 15.13 -18.72
CA GLY A 19 -8.38 16.53 -18.64
C GLY A 19 -8.40 17.26 -17.31
N ARG A 20 -8.87 16.67 -16.21
CA ARG A 20 -8.85 17.33 -14.89
C ARG A 20 -7.49 17.19 -14.22
N ALA A 21 -6.98 18.28 -13.67
CA ALA A 21 -5.78 18.25 -12.84
C ALA A 21 -5.96 17.30 -11.63
N PRO A 22 -4.90 16.60 -11.20
CA PRO A 22 -4.96 15.75 -10.03
C PRO A 22 -5.35 16.54 -8.77
N ASP A 23 -6.24 15.95 -7.95
CA ASP A 23 -6.70 16.60 -6.72
C ASP A 23 -5.64 16.61 -5.62
N PHE A 24 -4.71 15.66 -5.66
CA PHE A 24 -3.65 15.47 -4.67
C PHE A 24 -2.27 15.59 -5.30
N ALA A 25 -1.31 16.13 -4.55
CA ALA A 25 0.09 16.12 -4.96
C ALA A 25 0.73 14.75 -4.69
N LEU A 26 0.25 14.04 -3.66
CA LEU A 26 0.79 12.75 -3.26
C LEU A 26 -0.33 11.81 -2.78
N ALA A 27 -0.37 10.61 -3.33
CA ALA A 27 -1.11 9.49 -2.76
C ALA A 27 -0.14 8.53 -2.06
N VAL A 28 -0.44 8.14 -0.84
CA VAL A 28 0.37 7.23 -0.02
C VAL A 28 -0.32 5.89 0.06
N TYR A 29 0.33 4.86 -0.46
CA TYR A 29 -0.16 3.49 -0.43
C TYR A 29 0.70 2.66 0.51
N GLY A 30 0.25 2.56 1.76
CA GLY A 30 0.87 1.71 2.78
C GLY A 30 0.37 0.28 2.70
N GLY A 31 1.23 -0.68 3.00
CA GLY A 31 0.84 -2.08 3.07
C GLY A 31 2.01 -3.05 3.23
N ALA A 32 1.69 -4.29 3.53
CA ALA A 32 2.70 -5.34 3.66
C ALA A 32 3.40 -5.64 2.33
N PHE A 33 2.67 -5.65 1.21
CA PHE A 33 3.16 -6.02 -0.13
C PHE A 33 3.96 -7.33 -0.12
N ASP A 34 3.36 -8.36 0.42
CA ASP A 34 4.05 -9.59 0.83
C ASP A 34 3.47 -10.86 0.17
N PRO A 35 3.70 -11.09 -1.13
CA PRO A 35 4.33 -10.20 -2.13
C PRO A 35 3.35 -9.19 -2.75
N PRO A 36 3.84 -8.16 -3.47
CA PRO A 36 2.98 -7.35 -4.33
C PRO A 36 2.37 -8.22 -5.45
N HIS A 37 1.17 -7.86 -5.91
CA HIS A 37 0.40 -8.62 -6.88
C HIS A 37 -0.41 -7.69 -7.81
N PRO A 38 -1.03 -8.20 -8.91
CA PRO A 38 -1.76 -7.37 -9.87
C PRO A 38 -2.90 -6.51 -9.28
N GLY A 39 -3.47 -6.90 -8.13
CA GLY A 39 -4.41 -6.06 -7.39
C GLY A 39 -3.78 -4.75 -6.94
N HIS A 40 -2.58 -4.82 -6.35
CA HIS A 40 -1.85 -3.61 -5.96
C HIS A 40 -1.51 -2.72 -7.16
N GLU A 41 -1.05 -3.29 -8.28
CA GLU A 41 -0.79 -2.54 -9.50
C GLU A 41 -2.03 -1.80 -10.00
N SER A 42 -3.19 -2.46 -10.00
CA SER A 42 -4.46 -1.84 -10.39
C SER A 42 -4.80 -0.62 -9.54
N VAL A 43 -4.59 -0.71 -8.22
CA VAL A 43 -4.79 0.41 -7.29
C VAL A 43 -3.85 1.56 -7.60
N ILE A 44 -2.56 1.29 -7.82
CA ILE A 44 -1.54 2.30 -8.12
C ILE A 44 -1.91 3.06 -9.40
N ARG A 45 -2.24 2.34 -10.48
CA ARG A 45 -2.62 2.95 -11.77
C ARG A 45 -3.85 3.85 -11.65
N ARG A 46 -4.82 3.46 -10.84
CA ARG A 46 -6.02 4.26 -10.60
C ARG A 46 -5.73 5.46 -9.69
N ALA A 47 -4.82 5.34 -8.73
CA ALA A 47 -4.39 6.44 -7.88
C ALA A 47 -3.73 7.57 -8.69
N LEU A 48 -2.99 7.22 -9.75
CA LEU A 48 -2.38 8.19 -10.67
C LEU A 48 -3.39 9.06 -11.44
N LEU A 49 -4.68 8.69 -11.45
CA LEU A 49 -5.75 9.51 -12.01
C LEU A 49 -6.20 10.62 -11.04
N CYS A 50 -5.86 10.50 -9.75
CA CYS A 50 -6.27 11.42 -8.69
C CYS A 50 -5.09 12.15 -8.04
N ALA A 51 -3.86 11.66 -8.21
CA ALA A 51 -2.67 12.19 -7.58
C ALA A 51 -1.55 12.41 -8.59
N GLU A 52 -0.75 13.43 -8.37
CA GLU A 52 0.44 13.71 -9.18
C GLU A 52 1.48 12.62 -9.02
N ARG A 53 1.67 12.13 -7.79
CA ARG A 53 2.63 11.08 -7.44
C ARG A 53 2.00 10.04 -6.51
N VAL A 54 2.57 8.84 -6.51
CA VAL A 54 2.19 7.74 -5.61
C VAL A 54 3.43 7.20 -4.90
N ALA A 55 3.42 7.25 -3.56
CA ALA A 55 4.43 6.63 -2.72
C ALA A 55 3.94 5.25 -2.29
N LEU A 56 4.71 4.21 -2.59
CA LEU A 56 4.49 2.85 -2.12
C LEU A 56 5.29 2.65 -0.84
N VAL A 57 4.61 2.50 0.28
CA VAL A 57 5.24 2.40 1.60
C VAL A 57 5.11 0.98 2.13
N PRO A 58 6.17 0.14 2.01
CA PRO A 58 6.16 -1.19 2.58
C PRO A 58 6.21 -1.12 4.11
N SER A 59 5.31 -1.83 4.78
CA SER A 59 5.34 -1.93 6.25
C SER A 59 6.62 -2.60 6.72
N HIS A 60 7.37 -1.93 7.58
CA HIS A 60 8.58 -2.50 8.18
C HIS A 60 8.20 -3.49 9.28
N ARG A 61 7.22 -3.14 10.13
CA ARG A 61 6.63 -4.01 11.15
C ARG A 61 5.12 -4.02 10.97
N HIS A 62 4.51 -5.19 11.13
CA HIS A 62 3.04 -5.29 11.00
C HIS A 62 2.37 -4.90 12.31
N ALA A 63 1.41 -3.98 12.26
CA ALA A 63 0.71 -3.46 13.45
C ALA A 63 0.06 -4.56 14.32
N PHE A 64 -0.29 -5.69 13.72
CA PHE A 64 -0.89 -6.84 14.42
C PHE A 64 0.07 -8.03 14.57
N GLY A 65 1.38 -7.79 14.58
CA GLY A 65 2.40 -8.81 14.83
C GLY A 65 2.53 -9.91 13.75
N LYS A 66 1.96 -9.72 12.56
CA LYS A 66 2.04 -10.69 11.48
C LYS A 66 3.48 -10.78 10.96
N ARG A 67 4.00 -12.01 10.84
CA ARG A 67 5.30 -12.25 10.18
C ARG A 67 5.16 -11.93 8.69
N MET A 68 6.09 -11.17 8.17
CA MET A 68 6.19 -10.79 6.77
C MET A 68 7.53 -11.25 6.20
N GLY A 69 7.60 -11.42 4.90
CA GLY A 69 8.84 -11.66 4.20
C GLY A 69 9.84 -10.51 4.35
N ASP A 70 11.08 -10.76 3.93
CA ASP A 70 12.18 -9.81 4.05
C ASP A 70 11.81 -8.40 3.56
N PHE A 71 12.13 -7.40 4.37
CA PHE A 71 11.74 -6.01 4.10
C PHE A 71 12.44 -5.46 2.86
N GLU A 72 13.74 -5.70 2.72
CA GLU A 72 14.55 -5.23 1.61
C GLU A 72 14.09 -5.87 0.29
N LEU A 73 13.73 -7.14 0.33
CA LEU A 73 13.19 -7.84 -0.82
C LEU A 73 11.87 -7.19 -1.29
N ARG A 74 10.97 -6.88 -0.37
CA ARG A 74 9.70 -6.21 -0.68
C ARG A 74 9.92 -4.80 -1.23
N CYS A 75 10.89 -4.05 -0.69
CA CYS A 75 11.30 -2.76 -1.23
C CYS A 75 11.82 -2.88 -2.66
N ARG A 76 12.67 -3.89 -2.96
CA ARG A 76 13.18 -4.12 -4.32
C ARG A 76 12.06 -4.41 -5.32
N TRP A 77 11.09 -5.25 -4.95
CA TRP A 77 9.92 -5.53 -5.81
C TRP A 77 9.10 -4.28 -6.08
N LEU A 78 8.84 -3.49 -5.04
CA LEU A 78 8.08 -2.24 -5.19
C LEU A 78 8.84 -1.21 -6.02
N ALA A 79 10.14 -1.11 -5.88
CA ALA A 79 10.96 -0.22 -6.71
C ALA A 79 10.94 -0.62 -8.20
N ARG A 80 11.01 -1.93 -8.50
CA ARG A 80 10.87 -2.45 -9.86
C ARG A 80 9.46 -2.18 -10.42
N LEU A 81 8.42 -2.47 -9.64
CA LEU A 81 7.02 -2.20 -9.99
C LEU A 81 6.78 -0.72 -10.27
N ALA A 82 7.25 0.16 -9.39
CA ALA A 82 7.16 1.60 -9.56
C ALA A 82 7.80 2.07 -10.86
N ARG A 83 9.01 1.58 -11.16
CA ARG A 83 9.74 1.90 -12.39
C ARG A 83 9.00 1.44 -13.64
N ARG A 84 8.34 0.27 -13.61
CA ARG A 84 7.57 -0.25 -14.74
C ARG A 84 6.27 0.53 -14.95
N ILE A 85 5.61 0.98 -13.88
CA ILE A 85 4.35 1.73 -13.99
C ILE A 85 4.60 3.15 -14.49
N ASP A 86 5.39 3.92 -13.78
CA ASP A 86 5.79 5.29 -14.13
C ASP A 86 6.95 5.74 -13.22
N PRO A 87 8.21 5.75 -13.71
CA PRO A 87 9.39 6.05 -12.91
C PRO A 87 9.47 7.50 -12.41
N ARG A 88 8.64 8.41 -12.96
CA ARG A 88 8.60 9.82 -12.55
C ARG A 88 7.55 10.07 -11.48
N ARG A 89 6.50 9.26 -11.46
CA ARG A 89 5.31 9.50 -10.62
C ARG A 89 5.11 8.46 -9.53
N VAL A 90 5.70 7.26 -9.66
CA VAL A 90 5.58 6.17 -8.67
C VAL A 90 6.95 5.83 -8.11
N TYR A 91 7.03 5.65 -6.78
CA TYR A 91 8.29 5.30 -6.13
C TYR A 91 8.04 4.46 -4.86
N CYS A 92 9.01 3.62 -4.52
CA CYS A 92 9.05 2.95 -3.22
C CYS A 92 9.63 3.92 -2.18
N GLU A 93 8.95 4.05 -1.06
CA GLU A 93 9.35 4.91 0.06
C GLU A 93 9.52 4.06 1.33
N PRO A 94 10.73 3.59 1.65
CA PRO A 94 10.98 2.71 2.78
C PRO A 94 11.08 3.47 4.13
N ILE A 95 10.36 4.57 4.26
CA ILE A 95 10.45 5.48 5.41
C ILE A 95 10.16 4.79 6.75
N GLU A 96 9.30 3.76 6.78
CA GLU A 96 8.94 3.07 8.03
C GLU A 96 10.14 2.45 8.75
N ALA A 97 11.19 2.05 8.02
CA ALA A 97 12.40 1.48 8.61
C ALA A 97 13.12 2.44 9.58
N GLY A 98 13.01 3.74 9.30
CA GLY A 98 13.63 4.80 10.12
C GLY A 98 12.66 5.53 11.05
N LEU A 99 11.35 5.21 10.99
CA LEU A 99 10.36 5.83 11.85
C LEU A 99 10.16 5.04 13.14
N MET A 100 10.18 5.75 14.27
CA MET A 100 9.74 5.25 15.58
C MET A 100 10.33 3.87 15.94
N PRO A 101 11.66 3.71 16.05
CA PRO A 101 12.31 2.43 16.30
C PRO A 101 11.83 1.76 17.60
N ASP A 102 11.38 2.55 18.58
CA ASP A 102 10.93 2.09 19.89
C ASP A 102 9.45 1.70 19.94
N ARG A 103 8.71 1.84 18.82
CA ARG A 103 7.30 1.44 18.74
C ARG A 103 7.11 0.09 18.03
N PRO A 104 6.07 -0.66 18.41
CA PRO A 104 5.77 -1.97 17.82
C PRO A 104 5.39 -1.88 16.33
N ALA A 105 4.84 -0.73 15.91
CA ALA A 105 4.46 -0.45 14.54
C ALA A 105 4.45 1.04 14.24
N VAL A 106 4.53 1.40 12.96
CA VAL A 106 4.28 2.75 12.46
C VAL A 106 2.81 2.86 12.08
N TYR A 107 2.11 3.83 12.64
CA TYR A 107 0.71 4.07 12.30
C TYR A 107 0.56 5.02 11.11
N SER A 108 -0.57 4.91 10.41
CA SER A 108 -0.81 5.69 9.19
C SER A 108 -0.69 7.20 9.41
N ILE A 109 -1.09 7.71 10.58
CA ILE A 109 -0.98 9.13 10.89
C ILE A 109 0.47 9.59 11.03
N ASP A 110 1.30 8.83 11.75
CA ASP A 110 2.71 9.14 11.95
C ASP A 110 3.48 9.11 10.62
N LEU A 111 3.14 8.13 9.77
CA LEU A 111 3.67 8.01 8.41
C LEU A 111 3.35 9.25 7.56
N LEU A 112 2.09 9.69 7.57
CA LEU A 112 1.64 10.83 6.78
C LEU A 112 2.23 12.14 7.30
N GLU A 113 2.39 12.31 8.60
CA GLU A 113 3.07 13.47 9.20
C GLU A 113 4.54 13.53 8.76
N ALA A 114 5.25 12.40 8.82
CA ALA A 114 6.63 12.32 8.37
C ALA A 114 6.79 12.61 6.87
N LEU A 115 5.90 12.09 6.04
CA LEU A 115 5.92 12.35 4.59
C LEU A 115 5.57 13.81 4.26
N ALA A 116 4.62 14.42 5.00
CA ALA A 116 4.28 15.83 4.86
C ALA A 116 5.49 16.71 5.19
N ALA A 117 6.16 16.44 6.31
CA ALA A 117 7.36 17.17 6.73
C ALA A 117 8.49 17.05 5.70
N ARG A 118 8.77 15.85 5.20
CA ARG A 118 9.84 15.62 4.20
C ARG A 118 9.57 16.24 2.84
N SER A 119 8.31 16.25 2.40
CA SER A 119 7.92 16.74 1.09
C SER A 119 7.61 18.23 1.05
N GLY A 120 7.46 18.88 2.20
CA GLY A 120 6.97 20.25 2.32
C GLY A 120 5.51 20.43 1.87
N LEU A 121 4.78 19.35 1.70
CA LEU A 121 3.40 19.38 1.24
C LEU A 121 2.43 19.66 2.40
N ALA A 122 1.47 20.55 2.17
CA ALA A 122 0.35 20.74 3.08
C ALA A 122 -0.49 19.46 3.16
N SER A 123 -0.93 19.08 4.37
CA SER A 123 -1.70 17.86 4.62
C SER A 123 -2.90 17.65 3.68
N PRO A 124 -3.71 18.66 3.31
CA PRO A 124 -4.82 18.46 2.39
C PRO A 124 -4.42 18.02 0.97
N ARG A 125 -3.14 18.21 0.61
CA ARG A 125 -2.59 17.78 -0.69
C ARG A 125 -2.10 16.34 -0.68
N ILE A 126 -2.14 15.66 0.46
CA ILE A 126 -1.76 14.25 0.62
C ILE A 126 -3.02 13.41 0.77
N ALA A 127 -3.08 12.27 0.10
CA ALA A 127 -4.16 11.30 0.24
C ALA A 127 -3.63 9.95 0.73
N LEU A 128 -4.31 9.34 1.70
CA LEU A 128 -4.09 7.95 2.08
C LEU A 128 -4.93 7.03 1.16
N LEU A 129 -4.28 6.09 0.51
CA LEU A 129 -4.95 5.00 -0.20
C LEU A 129 -5.34 3.92 0.80
N ILE A 130 -6.63 3.62 0.84
CA ILE A 130 -7.21 2.66 1.78
C ILE A 130 -7.86 1.54 0.97
N GLY A 131 -7.40 0.31 1.16
CA GLY A 131 -8.08 -0.88 0.61
C GLY A 131 -9.50 -1.02 1.19
N ALA A 132 -10.39 -1.67 0.45
CA ALA A 132 -11.77 -1.87 0.88
C ALA A 132 -11.83 -2.58 2.24
N ASP A 133 -10.96 -3.55 2.47
CA ASP A 133 -10.85 -4.29 3.72
C ASP A 133 -10.53 -3.39 4.91
N ASN A 134 -9.67 -2.39 4.70
CA ASN A 134 -9.22 -1.47 5.74
C ASN A 134 -10.17 -0.27 5.91
N ALA A 135 -11.06 -0.02 4.96
CA ALA A 135 -12.00 1.10 5.05
C ALA A 135 -12.98 0.94 6.22
N ALA A 136 -13.42 -0.28 6.49
CA ALA A 136 -14.28 -0.61 7.63
C ALA A 136 -13.52 -0.49 8.98
N GLU A 137 -12.20 -0.73 8.98
CA GLU A 137 -11.35 -0.67 10.16
C GLU A 137 -10.80 0.74 10.44
N LEU A 138 -11.00 1.70 9.52
CA LEU A 138 -10.51 3.08 9.66
C LEU A 138 -10.84 3.74 11.01
N PRO A 139 -12.05 3.55 11.61
CA PRO A 139 -12.36 4.09 12.93
C PRO A 139 -11.51 3.56 14.08
N ARG A 140 -10.80 2.43 13.85
CA ARG A 140 -9.88 1.81 14.83
C ARG A 140 -8.42 2.23 14.63
N PHE A 141 -8.13 3.01 13.58
CA PHE A 141 -6.79 3.49 13.36
C PHE A 141 -6.37 4.44 14.47
N GLU A 142 -5.09 4.41 14.79
CA GLU A 142 -4.51 5.35 15.75
C GLU A 142 -4.78 6.80 15.31
N ARG A 143 -5.30 7.63 16.20
CA ARG A 143 -5.69 9.01 15.91
C ARG A 143 -6.62 9.15 14.69
N ALA A 144 -7.58 8.21 14.51
CA ALA A 144 -8.45 8.14 13.35
C ALA A 144 -9.20 9.44 13.05
N ALA A 145 -9.64 10.17 14.07
CA ALA A 145 -10.30 11.46 13.91
C ALA A 145 -9.37 12.48 13.22
N GLU A 146 -8.13 12.59 13.68
CA GLU A 146 -7.12 13.48 13.10
C GLU A 146 -6.77 13.08 11.67
N LEU A 147 -6.57 11.79 11.43
CA LEU A 147 -6.34 11.24 10.11
C LEU A 147 -7.44 11.67 9.14
N CYS A 148 -8.69 11.67 9.58
CA CYS A 148 -9.84 12.03 8.76
C CYS A 148 -9.93 13.52 8.42
N TRP A 149 -9.41 14.38 9.27
CA TRP A 149 -9.45 15.84 9.05
C TRP A 149 -8.25 16.36 8.28
N ARG A 150 -7.10 15.70 8.38
CA ARG A 150 -5.83 16.21 7.84
C ARG A 150 -5.52 15.75 6.42
N VAL A 151 -6.00 14.58 6.00
CA VAL A 151 -5.61 13.99 4.71
C VAL A 151 -6.81 13.56 3.89
N GLY A 152 -6.65 13.61 2.56
CA GLY A 152 -7.59 13.00 1.64
C GLY A 152 -7.59 11.47 1.80
N ARG A 153 -8.70 10.85 1.45
CA ARG A 153 -8.86 9.39 1.52
C ARG A 153 -9.35 8.88 0.19
N LEU A 154 -8.59 7.96 -0.38
CA LEU A 154 -8.92 7.33 -1.65
C LEU A 154 -9.21 5.85 -1.39
N GLY A 155 -10.46 5.45 -1.59
CA GLY A 155 -10.88 4.06 -1.47
C GLY A 155 -10.41 3.24 -2.66
N ALA A 156 -9.60 2.23 -2.40
CA ALA A 156 -9.15 1.28 -3.40
C ALA A 156 -10.09 0.08 -3.41
N GLU A 157 -11.01 0.01 -4.36
CA GLU A 157 -11.75 -1.22 -4.65
C GLU A 157 -10.85 -2.15 -5.44
N GLU A 158 -10.52 -3.29 -4.88
CA GLU A 158 -9.84 -4.35 -5.61
C GLU A 158 -10.82 -4.99 -6.60
N ARG A 159 -10.56 -4.81 -7.88
CA ARG A 159 -11.37 -5.45 -8.95
C ARG A 159 -11.16 -6.96 -9.05
N ARG A 160 -10.15 -7.48 -8.39
CA ARG A 160 -9.83 -8.91 -8.32
C ARG A 160 -9.71 -9.31 -6.85
N PRO A 161 -10.42 -10.35 -6.40
CA PRO A 161 -10.32 -10.87 -5.03
C PRO A 161 -9.00 -11.65 -4.88
N LEU A 162 -7.87 -10.95 -5.02
CA LEU A 162 -6.54 -11.53 -4.90
C LEU A 162 -5.83 -10.90 -3.70
N HIS A 163 -5.44 -11.73 -2.76
CA HIS A 163 -4.68 -11.32 -1.58
C HIS A 163 -3.31 -11.99 -1.55
N SER A 164 -2.29 -11.28 -1.08
CA SER A 164 -0.95 -11.85 -0.91
C SER A 164 -0.94 -13.13 -0.07
N SER A 165 -1.86 -13.26 0.89
CA SER A 165 -2.03 -14.48 1.70
C SER A 165 -2.36 -15.71 0.85
N MET A 166 -3.15 -15.57 -0.22
CA MET A 166 -3.49 -16.67 -1.13
C MET A 166 -2.25 -17.15 -1.88
N ILE A 167 -1.40 -16.22 -2.32
CA ILE A 167 -0.13 -16.53 -2.98
C ILE A 167 0.78 -17.30 -2.03
N ARG A 168 0.99 -16.78 -0.81
CA ARG A 168 1.83 -17.44 0.19
C ARG A 168 1.29 -18.79 0.62
N GLN A 169 -0.03 -18.94 0.71
CA GLN A 169 -0.65 -20.24 1.03
C GLN A 169 -0.30 -21.28 -0.03
N ARG A 170 -0.47 -20.96 -1.32
CA ARG A 170 -0.13 -21.90 -2.40
C ARG A 170 1.35 -22.31 -2.36
N LEU A 171 2.25 -21.34 -2.13
CA LEU A 171 3.69 -21.62 -2.02
C LEU A 171 4.04 -22.54 -0.85
N ARG A 172 3.43 -22.32 0.32
CA ARG A 172 3.60 -23.23 1.49
C ARG A 172 3.08 -24.64 1.22
N GLU A 173 2.01 -24.76 0.44
CA GLU A 173 1.43 -26.03 0.06
C GLU A 173 2.15 -26.70 -1.13
N GLY A 174 3.26 -26.12 -1.61
CA GLY A 174 4.01 -26.62 -2.78
C GLY A 174 3.24 -26.53 -4.10
N ARG A 175 2.15 -25.75 -4.14
CA ARG A 175 1.32 -25.57 -5.32
C ARG A 175 1.82 -24.41 -6.17
N ALA A 176 1.80 -24.58 -7.50
CA ALA A 176 2.13 -23.52 -8.43
C ALA A 176 1.20 -22.30 -8.25
N VAL A 177 1.78 -21.10 -8.27
CA VAL A 177 1.01 -19.84 -8.26
C VAL A 177 0.57 -19.55 -9.69
N PRO A 178 -0.74 -19.30 -9.95
CA PRO A 178 -1.19 -18.92 -11.29
C PRO A 178 -0.45 -17.69 -11.81
N GLU A 179 -0.07 -17.69 -13.08
CA GLU A 179 0.66 -16.59 -13.69
C GLU A 179 -0.10 -15.26 -13.56
N ALA A 180 -1.43 -15.28 -13.71
CA ALA A 180 -2.29 -14.11 -13.54
C ALA A 180 -2.29 -13.51 -12.10
N TRP A 181 -1.69 -14.20 -11.12
CA TRP A 181 -1.53 -13.73 -9.75
C TRP A 181 -0.16 -13.11 -9.47
N CYS A 182 0.77 -13.28 -10.41
CA CYS A 182 2.16 -12.85 -10.28
C CYS A 182 2.41 -11.56 -11.04
N LEU A 183 3.19 -10.68 -10.46
CA LEU A 183 3.82 -9.58 -11.17
C LEU A 183 5.19 -10.05 -11.71
N PRO A 184 5.64 -9.54 -12.88
CA PRO A 184 6.95 -9.87 -13.42
C PRO A 184 8.09 -9.64 -12.42
N GLU A 185 7.97 -8.58 -11.60
CA GLU A 185 8.97 -8.19 -10.61
C GLU A 185 9.18 -9.20 -9.50
N VAL A 186 8.22 -10.11 -9.30
CA VAL A 186 8.16 -11.05 -8.17
C VAL A 186 8.35 -12.49 -8.62
N LYS A 187 7.98 -12.80 -9.88
CA LYS A 187 7.82 -14.16 -10.42
C LYS A 187 9.03 -15.06 -10.13
N ASP A 188 10.24 -14.57 -10.39
CA ASP A 188 11.46 -15.38 -10.27
C ASP A 188 11.96 -15.52 -8.83
N GLU A 189 11.45 -14.69 -7.92
CA GLU A 189 11.88 -14.64 -6.52
C GLU A 189 10.84 -15.21 -5.54
N LEU A 190 9.71 -15.77 -6.04
CA LEU A 190 8.66 -16.37 -5.19
C LEU A 190 9.14 -17.58 -4.40
N HIS A 191 10.22 -18.25 -4.83
CA HIS A 191 10.84 -19.35 -4.10
C HIS A 191 11.27 -18.95 -2.67
N CYS A 192 11.54 -17.66 -2.42
CA CYS A 192 11.87 -17.14 -1.09
C CYS A 192 10.78 -17.41 -0.03
N TYR A 193 9.53 -17.67 -0.45
CA TYR A 193 8.45 -18.07 0.46
C TYR A 193 8.31 -19.58 0.65
N GLY A 194 8.97 -20.39 -0.17
CA GLY A 194 8.91 -21.86 -0.12
C GLY A 194 9.96 -22.50 0.81
N GLY A 195 10.91 -21.71 1.31
CA GLY A 195 12.05 -22.20 2.07
C GLY A 195 11.82 -22.43 3.58
N GLU A 196 10.71 -22.00 4.14
CA GLU A 196 10.33 -22.31 5.52
C GLU A 196 9.60 -23.66 5.60
N ARG A 197 10.24 -24.75 5.15
CA ARG A 197 9.90 -26.06 5.69
C ARG A 197 10.42 -26.07 7.12
N GLN A 198 9.48 -26.13 8.06
CA GLN A 198 9.65 -26.29 9.48
C GLN A 198 10.90 -27.13 9.80
N ALA A 199 11.90 -26.50 10.43
CA ALA A 199 12.72 -27.22 11.38
C ALA A 199 11.79 -27.52 12.55
N GLY A 200 11.39 -28.80 12.67
CA GLY A 200 10.55 -29.36 13.73
C GLY A 200 11.17 -29.24 15.10
#